data_89624bdf11f7915f78a781c0ec5cde46
#
_entry.id   89624bdf11f7915f78a781c0ec5cde46
#
_cell.length_a   1.000
_cell.length_b   1.000
_cell.length_c   1.000
_cell.angle_alpha   90.00
_cell.angle_beta   90.00
_cell.angle_gamma   90.00
#
_symmetry.space_group_name_H-M   'P 1'
#
loop_
_entity.id
_entity.type
_entity.pdbx_description
1 polymer ?
#
loop_
_entity_poly.entity_id
_entity_poly.type
_entity_poly.pdbx_seq_one_letter_code
_entity_poly.pdbx_strand_id
1 'polypeptide(L)'
;MSNGRRKVEPRDDRGNTREPMKRTVYLILFRGVGGKTLLPTKLLREKLTEAGFENVSTYINSGNAVVRSWMGRKEVIATIAKLCRAHFNFEKAIFAPTLGEWNDLIANNPFTKAAADAPTTVHAALLESTPKAEDVERVRACAVKGEEIEVCEDVVYLYTPYGFGRSKLAEKFDKWIGVTNTARNWNTVLKLAELGRIADA
;
A
#
# COMPACT_ATOMS: atom_id res chain seq x y z
N MET A 1 -51.61 11.73 16.60
CA MET A 1 -51.54 10.75 15.48
C MET A 1 -50.20 10.93 14.78
N SER A 2 -49.21 10.09 15.10
CA SER A 2 -47.83 10.19 14.61
C SER A 2 -47.68 9.31 13.37
N ASN A 3 -47.42 9.93 12.23
CA ASN A 3 -47.30 9.26 10.94
C ASN A 3 -45.84 8.85 10.75
N GLY A 4 -45.51 7.62 11.18
CA GLY A 4 -44.18 7.03 10.99
C GLY A 4 -43.93 6.69 9.52
N ARG A 5 -43.17 7.52 8.82
CA ARG A 5 -42.65 7.17 7.48
C ARG A 5 -41.61 6.05 7.63
N ARG A 6 -41.93 4.84 7.20
CA ARG A 6 -40.95 3.76 7.02
C ARG A 6 -39.98 4.16 5.89
N LYS A 7 -38.70 4.19 6.20
CA LYS A 7 -37.65 4.28 5.17
C LYS A 7 -37.71 3.00 4.33
N VAL A 8 -37.99 3.16 3.05
CA VAL A 8 -37.91 2.07 2.07
C VAL A 8 -36.45 1.90 1.70
N GLU A 9 -35.87 0.76 2.05
CA GLU A 9 -34.51 0.41 1.61
C GLU A 9 -34.51 0.04 0.11
N PRO A 10 -33.51 0.50 -0.65
CA PRO A 10 -33.43 0.16 -2.08
C PRO A 10 -33.13 -1.33 -2.27
N ARG A 11 -33.93 -2.00 -3.09
CA ARG A 11 -33.77 -3.43 -3.47
C ARG A 11 -33.26 -3.53 -4.89
N ASP A 12 -32.49 -4.59 -5.19
CA ASP A 12 -32.12 -4.93 -6.57
C ASP A 12 -33.31 -5.60 -7.29
N ASP A 13 -33.18 -5.81 -8.62
CA ASP A 13 -34.20 -6.44 -9.47
C ASP A 13 -34.57 -7.87 -9.06
N ARG A 14 -33.87 -8.46 -8.10
CA ARG A 14 -34.12 -9.79 -7.51
C ARG A 14 -34.65 -9.71 -6.07
N GLY A 15 -34.97 -8.50 -5.58
CA GLY A 15 -35.55 -8.28 -4.25
C GLY A 15 -34.55 -8.38 -3.09
N ASN A 16 -33.27 -8.43 -3.37
CA ASN A 16 -32.21 -8.50 -2.36
C ASN A 16 -31.84 -7.10 -1.88
N THR A 17 -31.73 -6.89 -0.58
CA THR A 17 -31.22 -5.62 0.00
C THR A 17 -29.77 -5.45 -0.43
N ARG A 18 -29.50 -4.45 -1.27
CA ARG A 18 -28.11 -4.04 -1.53
C ARG A 18 -27.55 -3.48 -0.24
N GLU A 19 -26.52 -4.12 0.31
CA GLU A 19 -25.72 -3.45 1.33
C GLU A 19 -25.28 -2.08 0.80
N PRO A 20 -25.39 -1.01 1.62
CA PRO A 20 -24.93 0.31 1.17
C PRO A 20 -23.46 0.18 0.77
N MET A 21 -23.16 0.46 -0.48
CA MET A 21 -21.77 0.44 -0.98
C MET A 21 -20.92 1.31 -0.05
N LYS A 22 -20.03 0.68 0.70
CA LYS A 22 -19.17 1.36 1.66
C LYS A 22 -17.99 1.98 0.91
N ARG A 23 -17.76 3.27 1.11
CA ARG A 23 -16.53 3.91 0.65
C ARG A 23 -15.34 3.30 1.38
N THR A 24 -14.31 2.95 0.63
CA THR A 24 -13.09 2.34 1.16
C THR A 24 -11.90 3.26 0.90
N VAL A 25 -11.06 3.43 1.93
CA VAL A 25 -9.80 4.13 1.80
C VAL A 25 -8.72 3.14 1.35
N TYR A 26 -8.03 3.48 0.27
CA TYR A 26 -6.91 2.73 -0.29
C TYR A 26 -5.61 3.52 -0.18
N LEU A 27 -4.56 2.85 0.22
CA LEU A 27 -3.20 3.38 0.18
C LEU A 27 -2.54 2.89 -1.11
N ILE A 28 -2.25 3.81 -2.02
CA ILE A 28 -1.73 3.48 -3.35
C ILE A 28 -0.21 3.56 -3.32
N LEU A 29 0.44 2.43 -3.57
CA LEU A 29 1.89 2.32 -3.61
C LEU A 29 2.34 1.98 -5.02
N PHE A 30 3.11 2.86 -5.61
CA PHE A 30 3.68 2.66 -6.93
C PHE A 30 5.08 2.03 -6.80
N ARG A 31 5.30 0.90 -7.49
CA ARG A 31 6.62 0.25 -7.50
C ARG A 31 7.60 1.03 -8.36
N GLY A 32 8.83 1.22 -7.86
CA GLY A 32 9.96 1.68 -8.67
C GLY A 32 9.77 3.08 -9.27
N VAL A 33 9.18 4.00 -8.50
CA VAL A 33 9.16 5.44 -8.84
C VAL A 33 10.54 6.02 -8.54
N GLY A 34 11.09 6.74 -9.50
CA GLY A 34 12.40 7.41 -9.39
C GLY A 34 13.17 7.41 -10.70
N GLY A 35 14.23 8.19 -10.79
CA GLY A 35 15.03 8.33 -12.00
C GLY A 35 14.21 8.82 -13.19
N LYS A 36 14.10 7.99 -14.23
CA LYS A 36 13.31 8.29 -15.44
C LYS A 36 11.79 8.09 -15.25
N THR A 37 11.36 7.47 -14.15
CA THR A 37 9.96 7.15 -13.87
C THR A 37 9.46 8.02 -12.74
N LEU A 38 9.03 9.24 -13.05
CA LEU A 38 8.52 10.20 -12.08
C LEU A 38 7.00 10.26 -12.11
N LEU A 39 6.41 10.41 -10.93
CA LEU A 39 4.99 10.73 -10.76
C LEU A 39 4.88 12.08 -10.03
N PRO A 40 4.82 13.21 -10.76
CA PRO A 40 4.70 14.54 -10.16
C PRO A 40 3.47 14.60 -9.27
N THR A 41 3.66 14.79 -7.98
CA THR A 41 2.62 14.63 -6.94
C THR A 41 1.41 15.54 -7.15
N LYS A 42 1.62 16.77 -7.62
CA LYS A 42 0.53 17.71 -7.90
C LYS A 42 -0.35 17.19 -9.04
N LEU A 43 0.26 16.86 -10.18
CA LEU A 43 -0.45 16.37 -11.35
C LEU A 43 -1.12 14.99 -11.08
N LEU A 44 -0.45 14.13 -10.30
CA LEU A 44 -1.03 12.86 -9.88
C LEU A 44 -2.32 13.07 -9.07
N ARG A 45 -2.32 13.99 -8.09
CA ARG A 45 -3.53 14.33 -7.33
C ARG A 45 -4.65 14.86 -8.23
N GLU A 46 -4.34 15.80 -9.11
CA GLU A 46 -5.32 16.35 -10.06
C GLU A 46 -5.95 15.23 -10.89
N LYS A 47 -5.14 14.36 -11.49
CA LYS A 47 -5.64 13.27 -12.33
C LYS A 47 -6.43 12.21 -11.56
N LEU A 48 -6.05 11.89 -10.33
CA LEU A 48 -6.83 11.00 -9.46
C LEU A 48 -8.17 11.61 -9.09
N THR A 49 -8.23 12.90 -8.77
CA THR A 49 -9.48 13.61 -8.47
C THR A 49 -10.39 13.67 -9.72
N GLU A 50 -9.85 13.99 -10.90
CA GLU A 50 -10.57 13.95 -12.17
C GLU A 50 -11.15 12.56 -12.50
N ALA A 51 -10.47 11.49 -12.07
CA ALA A 51 -10.92 10.12 -12.24
C ALA A 51 -12.01 9.69 -11.21
N GLY A 52 -12.46 10.60 -10.36
CA GLY A 52 -13.55 10.37 -9.40
C GLY A 52 -13.12 9.81 -8.03
N PHE A 53 -11.81 9.80 -7.73
CA PHE A 53 -11.35 9.48 -6.39
C PHE A 53 -11.57 10.66 -5.44
N GLU A 54 -11.96 10.35 -4.20
CA GLU A 54 -12.22 11.33 -3.14
C GLU A 54 -11.07 11.39 -2.15
N ASN A 55 -10.96 12.48 -1.38
CA ASN A 55 -9.98 12.69 -0.30
C ASN A 55 -8.54 12.36 -0.72
N VAL A 56 -8.19 12.73 -1.97
CA VAL A 56 -6.90 12.38 -2.58
C VAL A 56 -5.76 13.13 -1.91
N SER A 57 -4.78 12.40 -1.42
CA SER A 57 -3.51 12.95 -0.94
C SER A 57 -2.32 12.18 -1.52
N THR A 58 -1.14 12.82 -1.52
CA THR A 58 0.11 12.20 -1.98
C THR A 58 1.20 12.47 -0.94
N TYR A 59 2.13 11.53 -0.80
CA TYR A 59 3.23 11.66 0.15
C TYR A 59 4.56 11.36 -0.51
N ILE A 60 5.49 12.31 -0.44
CA ILE A 60 6.82 12.32 -1.05
C ILE A 60 6.82 11.91 -2.54
N ASN A 61 7.92 12.19 -3.26
CA ASN A 61 8.02 11.91 -4.71
C ASN A 61 8.28 10.43 -5.05
N SER A 62 8.24 9.53 -4.06
CA SER A 62 8.52 8.10 -4.23
C SER A 62 7.27 7.25 -4.54
N GLY A 63 6.19 7.90 -5.00
CA GLY A 63 5.01 7.17 -5.48
C GLY A 63 4.14 6.61 -4.37
N ASN A 64 3.59 7.50 -3.54
CA ASN A 64 2.55 7.14 -2.58
C ASN A 64 1.37 8.08 -2.73
N ALA A 65 0.16 7.52 -2.74
CA ALA A 65 -1.08 8.27 -2.66
C ALA A 65 -2.07 7.59 -1.72
N VAL A 66 -3.02 8.35 -1.22
CA VAL A 66 -4.18 7.85 -0.48
C VAL A 66 -5.41 8.34 -1.22
N VAL A 67 -6.38 7.47 -1.40
CA VAL A 67 -7.63 7.76 -2.08
C VAL A 67 -8.80 7.10 -1.36
N ARG A 68 -9.99 7.70 -1.45
CA ARG A 68 -11.25 7.10 -1.00
C ARG A 68 -12.12 6.82 -2.21
N SER A 69 -12.74 5.64 -2.28
CA SER A 69 -13.51 5.24 -3.45
C SER A 69 -14.63 4.26 -3.12
N TRP A 70 -15.66 4.23 -3.98
CA TRP A 70 -16.67 3.19 -4.02
C TRP A 70 -16.24 1.95 -4.82
N MET A 71 -15.20 2.09 -5.65
CA MET A 71 -14.68 1.03 -6.50
C MET A 71 -14.00 -0.05 -5.66
N GLY A 72 -14.13 -1.30 -6.08
CA GLY A 72 -13.35 -2.41 -5.53
C GLY A 72 -11.86 -2.30 -5.88
N ARG A 73 -10.99 -2.95 -5.11
CA ARG A 73 -9.52 -2.89 -5.27
C ARG A 73 -9.05 -3.11 -6.71
N LYS A 74 -9.58 -4.12 -7.40
CA LYS A 74 -9.19 -4.44 -8.79
C LYS A 74 -9.50 -3.27 -9.73
N GLU A 75 -10.65 -2.65 -9.55
CA GLU A 75 -11.09 -1.51 -10.35
C GLU A 75 -10.28 -0.25 -10.04
N VAL A 76 -9.97 0.00 -8.75
CA VAL A 76 -9.07 1.07 -8.31
C VAL A 76 -7.71 0.94 -9.00
N ILE A 77 -7.08 -0.24 -8.93
CA ILE A 77 -5.78 -0.51 -9.55
C ILE A 77 -5.86 -0.31 -11.07
N ALA A 78 -6.88 -0.86 -11.74
CA ALA A 78 -7.03 -0.75 -13.19
C ALA A 78 -7.22 0.71 -13.64
N THR A 79 -8.04 1.48 -12.93
CA THR A 79 -8.28 2.91 -13.20
C THR A 79 -7.00 3.72 -13.04
N ILE A 80 -6.28 3.52 -11.93
CA ILE A 80 -5.01 4.23 -11.67
C ILE A 80 -3.94 3.81 -12.69
N ALA A 81 -3.84 2.53 -13.05
CA ALA A 81 -2.88 2.06 -14.05
C ALA A 81 -3.14 2.70 -15.43
N LYS A 82 -4.40 2.76 -15.87
CA LYS A 82 -4.80 3.44 -17.10
C LYS A 82 -4.42 4.92 -17.11
N LEU A 83 -4.73 5.62 -16.02
CA LEU A 83 -4.37 7.02 -15.80
C LEU A 83 -2.85 7.22 -15.83
N CYS A 84 -2.10 6.38 -15.14
CA CYS A 84 -0.65 6.49 -15.08
C CYS A 84 0.03 6.22 -16.43
N ARG A 85 -0.49 5.28 -17.21
CA ARG A 85 -0.03 5.05 -18.58
C ARG A 85 -0.29 6.27 -19.45
N ALA A 86 -1.49 6.83 -19.41
CA ALA A 86 -1.91 7.95 -20.27
C ALA A 86 -1.15 9.25 -19.99
N HIS A 87 -0.82 9.54 -18.73
CA HIS A 87 -0.29 10.85 -18.33
C HIS A 87 1.17 10.86 -17.89
N PHE A 88 1.73 9.69 -17.51
CA PHE A 88 3.06 9.61 -16.92
C PHE A 88 3.97 8.58 -17.59
N ASN A 89 3.49 7.86 -18.62
CA ASN A 89 4.19 6.74 -19.24
C ASN A 89 4.69 5.73 -18.17
N PHE A 90 3.83 5.44 -17.17
CA PHE A 90 4.14 4.56 -16.05
C PHE A 90 3.32 3.28 -16.17
N GLU A 91 4.00 2.13 -16.25
CA GLU A 91 3.38 0.81 -16.45
C GLU A 91 3.83 -0.23 -15.42
N LYS A 92 4.44 0.21 -14.31
CA LYS A 92 4.89 -0.71 -13.26
C LYS A 92 3.76 -1.07 -12.30
N ALA A 93 3.99 -2.09 -11.47
CA ALA A 93 3.02 -2.59 -10.51
C ALA A 93 2.53 -1.51 -9.54
N ILE A 94 1.24 -1.58 -9.22
CA ILE A 94 0.53 -0.73 -8.27
C ILE A 94 -0.09 -1.62 -7.22
N PHE A 95 0.15 -1.32 -5.95
CA PHE A 95 -0.46 -1.97 -4.80
C PHE A 95 -1.49 -1.04 -4.18
N ALA A 96 -2.61 -1.58 -3.74
CA ALA A 96 -3.72 -0.81 -3.16
C ALA A 96 -4.30 -1.51 -1.92
N PRO A 97 -3.54 -1.68 -0.83
CA PRO A 97 -4.11 -2.15 0.43
C PRO A 97 -5.14 -1.16 0.94
N THR A 98 -6.16 -1.67 1.64
CA THR A 98 -7.11 -0.85 2.40
C THR A 98 -6.45 -0.28 3.64
N LEU A 99 -7.06 0.74 4.25
CA LEU A 99 -6.61 1.28 5.53
C LEU A 99 -6.63 0.21 6.65
N GLY A 100 -7.61 -0.71 6.62
CA GLY A 100 -7.67 -1.82 7.57
C GLY A 100 -6.45 -2.73 7.45
N GLU A 101 -6.17 -3.26 6.26
CA GLU A 101 -4.99 -4.10 6.01
C GLU A 101 -3.67 -3.38 6.33
N TRP A 102 -3.63 -2.07 6.12
CA TRP A 102 -2.46 -1.28 6.49
C TRP A 102 -2.27 -1.14 7.99
N ASN A 103 -3.37 -1.03 8.74
CA ASN A 103 -3.32 -1.04 10.20
C ASN A 103 -2.89 -2.42 10.73
N ASP A 104 -3.35 -3.51 10.10
CA ASP A 104 -2.92 -4.87 10.44
C ASP A 104 -1.42 -5.07 10.17
N LEU A 105 -0.91 -4.56 9.04
CA LEU A 105 0.53 -4.53 8.77
C LEU A 105 1.31 -3.79 9.87
N ILE A 106 0.79 -2.69 10.38
CA ILE A 106 1.45 -1.95 11.48
C ILE A 106 1.43 -2.76 12.78
N ALA A 107 0.28 -3.37 13.11
CA ALA A 107 0.10 -4.15 14.33
C ALA A 107 0.97 -5.42 14.36
N ASN A 108 1.20 -6.03 13.20
CA ASN A 108 1.97 -7.27 13.06
C ASN A 108 3.49 -7.05 12.90
N ASN A 109 4.00 -5.82 13.05
CA ASN A 109 5.44 -5.56 12.93
C ASN A 109 6.24 -6.26 14.06
N PRO A 110 7.13 -7.22 13.75
CA PRO A 110 7.93 -7.91 14.75
C PRO A 110 9.06 -7.04 15.32
N PHE A 111 9.46 -5.99 14.62
CA PHE A 111 10.59 -5.11 14.97
C PHE A 111 10.12 -3.81 15.64
N THR A 112 9.16 -3.90 16.58
CA THR A 112 8.52 -2.72 17.21
C THR A 112 9.52 -1.79 17.90
N LYS A 113 10.49 -2.35 18.62
CA LYS A 113 11.53 -1.56 19.30
C LYS A 113 12.41 -0.81 18.29
N ALA A 114 12.92 -1.50 17.27
CA ALA A 114 13.75 -0.89 16.25
C ALA A 114 12.96 0.17 15.44
N ALA A 115 11.68 -0.09 15.18
CA ALA A 115 10.78 0.84 14.51
C ALA A 115 10.52 2.12 15.32
N ALA A 116 10.51 2.03 16.64
CA ALA A 116 10.38 3.19 17.53
C ALA A 116 11.68 4.00 17.63
N ASP A 117 12.81 3.31 17.83
CA ASP A 117 14.11 3.94 18.09
C ASP A 117 14.75 4.51 16.81
N ALA A 118 14.61 3.81 15.66
CA ALA A 118 15.23 4.16 14.39
C ALA A 118 14.36 3.71 13.20
N PRO A 119 13.23 4.38 12.94
CA PRO A 119 12.22 3.93 11.97
C PRO A 119 12.73 3.78 10.53
N THR A 120 13.82 4.44 10.16
CA THR A 120 14.44 4.29 8.83
C THR A 120 15.16 2.96 8.63
N THR A 121 15.40 2.20 9.71
CA THR A 121 16.05 0.89 9.66
C THR A 121 15.05 -0.26 9.48
N VAL A 122 13.77 0.00 9.66
CA VAL A 122 12.70 -0.99 9.48
C VAL A 122 11.93 -0.67 8.19
N HIS A 123 11.69 -1.69 7.39
CA HIS A 123 10.90 -1.61 6.17
C HIS A 123 9.81 -2.67 6.16
N ALA A 124 8.63 -2.31 5.66
CA ALA A 124 7.59 -3.25 5.32
C ALA A 124 7.45 -3.32 3.79
N ALA A 125 7.42 -4.53 3.25
CA ALA A 125 7.21 -4.78 1.83
C ALA A 125 5.91 -5.56 1.63
N LEU A 126 5.01 -5.03 0.80
CA LEU A 126 3.86 -5.77 0.30
C LEU A 126 4.28 -6.67 -0.85
N LEU A 127 3.81 -7.88 -0.86
CA LEU A 127 4.00 -8.87 -1.92
C LEU A 127 2.72 -9.03 -2.73
N GLU A 128 2.84 -9.32 -4.02
CA GLU A 128 1.69 -9.63 -4.89
C GLU A 128 1.06 -10.99 -4.55
N SER A 129 1.86 -11.90 -4.01
CA SER A 129 1.45 -13.22 -3.54
C SER A 129 2.44 -13.77 -2.51
N THR A 130 2.06 -14.81 -1.79
CA THR A 130 2.94 -15.49 -0.83
C THR A 130 4.19 -16.02 -1.55
N PRO A 131 5.40 -15.70 -1.07
CA PRO A 131 6.65 -16.17 -1.66
C PRO A 131 6.87 -17.65 -1.33
N LYS A 132 7.70 -18.33 -2.14
CA LYS A 132 8.13 -19.69 -1.83
C LYS A 132 9.08 -19.70 -0.63
N ALA A 133 8.94 -20.70 0.24
CA ALA A 133 9.81 -20.83 1.42
C ALA A 133 11.30 -20.87 1.05
N GLU A 134 11.66 -21.54 -0.06
CA GLU A 134 13.04 -21.60 -0.56
C GLU A 134 13.62 -20.23 -0.94
N ASP A 135 12.79 -19.34 -1.50
CA ASP A 135 13.20 -17.98 -1.85
C ASP A 135 13.38 -17.12 -0.62
N VAL A 136 12.49 -17.27 0.40
CA VAL A 136 12.64 -16.60 1.70
C VAL A 136 13.94 -17.02 2.38
N GLU A 137 14.23 -18.32 2.47
CA GLU A 137 15.47 -18.83 3.08
C GLU A 137 16.71 -18.36 2.33
N ARG A 138 16.66 -18.32 1.00
CA ARG A 138 17.75 -17.77 0.18
C ARG A 138 18.03 -16.31 0.51
N VAL A 139 16.98 -15.49 0.66
CA VAL A 139 17.11 -14.09 1.04
C VAL A 139 17.63 -13.98 2.47
N ARG A 140 17.07 -14.76 3.41
CA ARG A 140 17.49 -14.77 4.83
C ARG A 140 18.98 -15.10 4.98
N ALA A 141 19.50 -16.03 4.19
CA ALA A 141 20.92 -16.41 4.18
C ALA A 141 21.87 -15.26 3.77
N CYS A 142 21.35 -14.17 3.18
CA CYS A 142 22.13 -12.99 2.83
C CYS A 142 22.25 -11.97 3.95
N ALA A 143 21.49 -12.15 5.04
CA ALA A 143 21.54 -11.23 6.19
C ALA A 143 22.95 -11.22 6.80
N VAL A 144 23.48 -10.03 6.97
CA VAL A 144 24.71 -9.84 7.74
C VAL A 144 24.37 -9.64 9.22
N LYS A 145 25.37 -9.63 10.10
CA LYS A 145 25.16 -9.53 11.56
C LYS A 145 24.21 -8.38 11.91
N GLY A 146 23.09 -8.73 12.56
CA GLY A 146 22.07 -7.79 13.03
C GLY A 146 21.00 -7.44 12.00
N GLU A 147 21.10 -7.90 10.75
CA GLU A 147 19.99 -7.81 9.79
C GLU A 147 19.00 -8.97 9.98
N GLU A 148 17.71 -8.69 9.84
CA GLU A 148 16.65 -9.68 10.02
C GLU A 148 15.55 -9.52 8.97
N ILE A 149 14.91 -10.65 8.63
CA ILE A 149 13.74 -10.71 7.74
C ILE A 149 12.67 -11.59 8.37
N GLU A 150 11.45 -11.08 8.43
CA GLU A 150 10.27 -11.85 8.84
C GLU A 150 9.18 -11.74 7.80
N VAL A 151 8.52 -12.88 7.52
CA VAL A 151 7.45 -12.99 6.54
C VAL A 151 6.14 -13.30 7.27
N CYS A 152 5.15 -12.44 7.09
CA CYS A 152 3.79 -12.60 7.61
C CYS A 152 2.83 -12.54 6.42
N GLU A 153 2.37 -13.69 5.95
CA GLU A 153 1.48 -13.82 4.78
C GLU A 153 2.07 -13.17 3.52
N ASP A 154 1.49 -12.07 3.06
CA ASP A 154 1.91 -11.27 1.90
C ASP A 154 2.66 -9.99 2.29
N VAL A 155 3.12 -9.91 3.54
CA VAL A 155 3.96 -8.82 4.04
C VAL A 155 5.32 -9.35 4.51
N VAL A 156 6.37 -8.67 4.10
CA VAL A 156 7.73 -8.92 4.59
C VAL A 156 8.22 -7.72 5.37
N TYR A 157 8.75 -7.99 6.57
CA TYR A 157 9.44 -7.00 7.39
C TYR A 157 10.94 -7.20 7.31
N LEU A 158 11.66 -6.12 7.06
CA LEU A 158 13.11 -6.11 6.96
C LEU A 158 13.67 -5.17 8.03
N TYR A 159 14.58 -5.69 8.86
CA TYR A 159 15.37 -4.88 9.78
C TYR A 159 16.80 -4.77 9.28
N THR A 160 17.26 -3.56 9.01
CA THR A 160 18.57 -3.24 8.42
C THR A 160 19.26 -2.15 9.24
N PRO A 161 19.88 -2.50 10.40
CA PRO A 161 20.38 -1.52 11.37
C PRO A 161 21.45 -0.58 10.84
N TYR A 162 22.17 -0.99 9.80
CA TYR A 162 23.23 -0.18 9.17
C TYR A 162 22.73 0.60 7.95
N GLY A 163 21.42 0.61 7.70
CA GLY A 163 20.74 1.33 6.61
C GLY A 163 20.43 0.48 5.39
N PHE A 164 19.22 0.64 4.89
CA PHE A 164 18.64 -0.15 3.78
C PHE A 164 19.51 -0.12 2.52
N GLY A 165 20.01 1.06 2.13
CA GLY A 165 20.82 1.22 0.92
C GLY A 165 22.22 0.55 0.97
N ARG A 166 22.66 0.11 2.16
CA ARG A 166 23.94 -0.61 2.36
C ARG A 166 23.74 -2.08 2.65
N SER A 167 22.51 -2.51 2.83
CA SER A 167 22.15 -3.86 3.24
C SER A 167 22.22 -4.84 2.06
N LYS A 168 22.97 -5.92 2.24
CA LYS A 168 22.97 -7.05 1.29
C LYS A 168 21.64 -7.79 1.30
N LEU A 169 20.99 -7.90 2.46
CA LEU A 169 19.67 -8.46 2.60
C LEU A 169 18.67 -7.68 1.73
N ALA A 170 18.62 -6.35 1.85
CA ALA A 170 17.74 -5.50 1.07
C ALA A 170 18.04 -5.55 -0.43
N GLU A 171 19.33 -5.59 -0.82
CA GLU A 171 19.74 -5.71 -2.23
C GLU A 171 19.24 -7.03 -2.86
N LYS A 172 19.35 -8.13 -2.12
CA LYS A 172 18.96 -9.47 -2.61
C LYS A 172 17.45 -9.70 -2.49
N PHE A 173 16.78 -9.07 -1.54
CA PHE A 173 15.34 -9.21 -1.32
C PHE A 173 14.55 -8.97 -2.61
N ASP A 174 14.71 -7.83 -3.26
CA ASP A 174 13.96 -7.49 -4.47
C ASP A 174 14.20 -8.48 -5.64
N LYS A 175 15.41 -9.07 -5.72
CA LYS A 175 15.79 -9.98 -6.80
C LYS A 175 15.38 -11.42 -6.54
N TRP A 176 15.37 -11.87 -5.28
CA TRP A 176 15.32 -13.28 -4.93
C TRP A 176 14.06 -13.71 -4.22
N ILE A 177 13.21 -12.78 -3.78
CA ILE A 177 11.92 -13.12 -3.14
C ILE A 177 10.93 -13.80 -4.10
N GLY A 178 11.20 -13.75 -5.41
CA GLY A 178 10.47 -14.49 -6.44
C GLY A 178 9.09 -13.93 -6.81
N VAL A 179 8.63 -12.88 -6.13
CA VAL A 179 7.31 -12.25 -6.36
C VAL A 179 7.43 -10.73 -6.46
N THR A 180 6.51 -10.12 -7.21
CA THR A 180 6.44 -8.66 -7.30
C THR A 180 6.18 -8.07 -5.91
N ASN A 181 6.94 -7.04 -5.55
CA ASN A 181 6.85 -6.42 -4.23
C ASN A 181 7.04 -4.91 -4.27
N THR A 182 6.71 -4.23 -3.20
CA THR A 182 7.05 -2.81 -3.01
C THR A 182 7.27 -2.51 -1.52
N ALA A 183 8.45 -2.01 -1.18
CA ALA A 183 8.85 -1.73 0.21
C ALA A 183 8.71 -0.25 0.57
N ARG A 184 8.39 0.01 1.84
CA ARG A 184 8.39 1.36 2.44
C ARG A 184 9.08 1.32 3.79
N ASN A 185 9.89 2.34 4.08
CA ASN A 185 10.45 2.50 5.42
C ASN A 185 9.35 2.86 6.42
N TRP A 186 9.63 2.63 7.71
CA TRP A 186 8.63 2.74 8.76
C TRP A 186 8.04 4.15 8.92
N ASN A 187 8.82 5.21 8.69
CA ASN A 187 8.29 6.57 8.68
C ASN A 187 7.20 6.74 7.60
N THR A 188 7.42 6.19 6.41
CA THR A 188 6.44 6.23 5.33
C THR A 188 5.22 5.39 5.68
N VAL A 189 5.40 4.23 6.32
CA VAL A 189 4.30 3.37 6.77
C VAL A 189 3.39 4.13 7.73
N LEU A 190 3.95 4.76 8.75
CA LEU A 190 3.18 5.53 9.74
C LEU A 190 2.50 6.76 9.13
N LYS A 191 3.20 7.48 8.24
CA LYS A 191 2.61 8.67 7.58
C LYS A 191 1.46 8.31 6.66
N LEU A 192 1.54 7.19 5.95
CA LEU A 192 0.43 6.72 5.12
C LEU A 192 -0.79 6.32 5.96
N ALA A 193 -0.60 5.70 7.12
CA ALA A 193 -1.69 5.41 8.04
C ALA A 193 -2.38 6.69 8.56
N GLU A 194 -1.59 7.72 8.90
CA GLU A 194 -2.12 9.03 9.29
C GLU A 194 -2.99 9.64 8.17
N LEU A 195 -2.46 9.68 6.94
CA LEU A 195 -3.19 10.19 5.77
C LEU A 195 -4.44 9.36 5.46
N GLY A 196 -4.36 8.04 5.65
CA GLY A 196 -5.49 7.13 5.50
C GLY A 196 -6.62 7.44 6.48
N ARG A 197 -6.30 7.68 7.75
CA ARG A 197 -7.31 8.09 8.76
C ARG A 197 -7.95 9.44 8.44
N ILE A 198 -7.17 10.41 7.94
CA ILE A 198 -7.70 11.70 7.49
C ILE A 198 -8.66 11.51 6.31
N ALA A 199 -8.34 10.60 5.39
CA ALA A 199 -9.18 10.34 4.23
C ALA A 199 -10.46 9.56 4.57
N ASP A 200 -10.50 8.82 5.69
CA ASP A 200 -11.66 8.04 6.14
C ASP A 200 -12.68 8.90 6.96
N ALA A 201 -12.20 9.98 7.54
CA ALA A 201 -13.05 10.94 8.29
C ALA A 201 -13.99 11.71 7.36
#